data_a30fdc0de72e7305c0fd83e9b5bf141f
#
_entry.id   a30fdc0de72e7305c0fd83e9b5bf141f
#
_cell.length_a   1.000
_cell.length_b   1.000
_cell.length_c   1.000
_cell.angle_alpha   90.00
_cell.angle_beta   90.00
_cell.angle_gamma   90.00
#
_symmetry.space_group_name_H-M   'P 1'
#
loop_
_entity.id
_entity.type
_entity.pdbx_description
1 polymer ?
#
loop_
_entity_poly.entity_id
_entity_poly.type
_entity_poly.pdbx_seq_one_letter_code
_entity_poly.pdbx_strand_id
1 'polypeptide(L)'
;MILTCLASGSSGNCYVLKDNKGKMLLLDAGIPIMKIKKGCSWKVSDIVGCVITHKHRDHSEAVSDLEEMGIPVYKPYEDNSYIGGYGEFKIV
;
A
#
# COMPACT_ATOMS: atom_id res chain seq x y z
N MET A 1 17.01 -3.96 -0.36
CA MET A 1 15.62 -3.56 -0.09
C MET A 1 15.60 -2.18 0.57
N ILE A 2 14.78 -1.30 0.07
CA ILE A 2 14.74 0.09 0.53
C ILE A 2 13.32 0.45 0.93
N LEU A 3 13.16 1.01 2.11
CA LEU A 3 11.89 1.53 2.60
C LEU A 3 11.91 3.05 2.51
N THR A 4 10.95 3.61 1.78
CA THR A 4 10.84 5.06 1.61
C THR A 4 9.52 5.54 2.21
N CYS A 5 9.58 6.57 3.03
CA CYS A 5 8.38 7.19 3.60
C CYS A 5 7.91 8.29 2.65
N LEU A 6 6.73 8.12 2.05
CA LEU A 6 6.14 9.18 1.23
C LEU A 6 5.36 10.16 2.10
N ALA A 7 4.76 9.66 3.17
CA ALA A 7 4.02 10.49 4.11
C ALA A 7 3.81 9.73 5.40
N SER A 8 3.81 10.44 6.53
CA SER A 8 3.44 9.86 7.82
C SER A 8 2.80 10.94 8.68
N GLY A 9 1.70 10.59 9.34
CA GLY A 9 1.00 11.52 10.20
C GLY A 9 -0.52 11.44 10.03
N SER A 10 -1.22 12.32 10.72
CA SER A 10 -2.69 12.30 10.71
C SER A 10 -3.29 12.72 9.38
N SER A 11 -2.54 13.39 8.52
CA SER A 11 -3.02 13.82 7.21
C SER A 11 -2.80 12.78 6.12
N GLY A 12 -2.05 11.74 6.41
CA GLY A 12 -1.86 10.65 5.45
C GLY A 12 -0.63 9.84 5.74
N ASN A 13 -0.71 8.55 5.41
CA ASN A 13 0.38 7.60 5.63
C ASN A 13 0.59 6.76 4.39
N CYS A 14 1.82 6.67 3.93
CA CYS A 14 2.17 5.84 2.78
C CYS A 14 3.67 5.59 2.77
N TYR A 15 4.05 4.32 2.66
CA TYR A 15 5.45 3.92 2.56
C TYR A 15 5.62 3.04 1.34
N VAL A 16 6.78 3.08 0.74
CA VAL A 16 7.14 2.22 -0.39
C VAL A 16 8.30 1.33 0.01
N LEU A 17 8.08 0.03 -0.10
CA LEU A 17 9.13 -0.95 0.12
C LEU A 17 9.57 -1.47 -1.25
N LYS A 18 10.82 -1.25 -1.61
CA LYS A 18 11.34 -1.57 -2.93
C LYS A 18 12.42 -2.64 -2.81
N ASP A 19 12.30 -3.69 -3.63
CA ASP A 19 13.29 -4.76 -3.61
C ASP A 19 14.45 -4.45 -4.56
N ASN A 20 15.41 -5.38 -4.64
CA ASN A 20 16.61 -5.22 -5.45
C ASN A 20 16.33 -5.18 -6.96
N LYS A 21 15.16 -5.64 -7.38
CA LYS A 21 14.77 -5.71 -8.78
C LYS A 21 13.87 -4.54 -9.18
N GLY A 22 13.59 -3.64 -8.26
CA GLY A 22 12.76 -2.49 -8.52
C GLY A 22 11.27 -2.72 -8.31
N LYS A 23 10.87 -3.91 -7.84
CA LYS A 23 9.47 -4.16 -7.51
C LYS A 23 9.12 -3.46 -6.21
N MET A 24 7.90 -2.93 -6.13
CA MET A 24 7.48 -2.10 -5.01
C MET A 24 6.22 -2.64 -4.36
N LEU A 25 6.18 -2.55 -3.02
CA LEU A 25 5.00 -2.84 -2.23
C LEU A 25 4.65 -1.57 -1.46
N LEU A 26 3.39 -1.15 -1.55
CA LEU A 26 2.94 0.01 -0.78
C LEU A 26 2.45 -0.46 0.58
N LEU A 27 2.82 0.28 1.62
CA LEU A 27 2.32 0.07 2.97
C LEU A 27 1.50 1.31 3.30
N ASP A 28 0.19 1.13 3.33
CA ASP A 28 -0.81 2.17 3.40
C ASP A 28 -0.81 3.08 2.17
N ALA A 29 -1.94 3.69 1.89
CA ALA A 29 -2.13 4.54 0.72
C ALA A 29 -3.04 5.72 1.08
N GLY A 30 -2.69 6.41 2.17
CA GLY A 30 -3.50 7.48 2.73
C GLY A 30 -3.20 8.85 2.16
N ILE A 31 -2.68 8.92 0.94
CA ILE A 31 -2.38 10.18 0.26
C ILE A 31 -2.95 10.11 -1.16
N PRO A 32 -3.12 11.27 -1.83
CA PRO A 32 -3.64 11.27 -3.20
C PRO A 32 -2.79 10.41 -4.13
N ILE A 33 -3.47 9.74 -5.08
CA ILE A 33 -2.80 8.81 -6.00
C ILE A 33 -1.66 9.46 -6.78
N MET A 34 -1.80 10.74 -7.12
CA MET A 34 -0.75 11.43 -7.86
C MET A 34 0.55 11.53 -7.05
N LYS A 35 0.43 11.68 -5.74
CA LYS A 35 1.62 11.72 -4.88
C LYS A 35 2.27 10.36 -4.78
N ILE A 36 1.47 9.29 -4.82
CA ILE A 36 2.00 7.93 -4.85
C ILE A 36 2.75 7.69 -6.15
N LYS A 37 2.13 8.04 -7.28
CA LYS A 37 2.77 7.88 -8.59
C LYS A 37 4.10 8.63 -8.65
N LYS A 38 4.12 9.84 -8.16
CA LYS A 38 5.31 10.66 -8.11
C LYS A 38 6.39 10.02 -7.23
N GLY A 39 5.98 9.55 -6.06
CA GLY A 39 6.89 8.90 -5.13
C GLY A 39 7.47 7.60 -5.65
N CYS A 40 6.80 6.95 -6.59
CA CYS A 40 7.26 5.74 -7.25
C CYS A 40 7.97 6.05 -8.57
N SER A 41 8.32 7.29 -8.82
CA SER A 41 8.99 7.74 -10.05
C SER A 41 8.20 7.34 -11.30
N TRP A 42 6.86 7.35 -11.19
CA TRP A 42 5.91 7.00 -12.25
C TRP A 42 6.00 5.55 -12.73
N LYS A 43 6.73 4.70 -12.01
CA LYS A 43 6.89 3.29 -12.37
C LYS A 43 5.79 2.46 -11.73
N VAL A 44 4.55 2.80 -12.02
CA VAL A 44 3.39 2.17 -11.40
C VAL A 44 3.26 0.70 -11.74
N SER A 45 3.77 0.27 -12.90
CA SER A 45 3.75 -1.13 -13.29
C SER A 45 4.64 -2.01 -12.41
N ASP A 46 5.55 -1.40 -11.65
CA ASP A 46 6.40 -2.12 -10.71
C ASP A 46 5.79 -2.25 -9.32
N ILE A 47 4.62 -1.63 -9.09
CA ILE A 47 3.91 -1.78 -7.82
C ILE A 47 3.18 -3.11 -7.85
N VAL A 48 3.60 -4.05 -7.02
CA VAL A 48 3.04 -5.40 -7.01
C VAL A 48 1.83 -5.54 -6.08
N GLY A 49 1.64 -4.62 -5.18
CA GLY A 49 0.51 -4.66 -4.27
C GLY A 49 0.55 -3.54 -3.25
N CYS A 50 -0.49 -3.49 -2.42
CA CYS A 50 -0.61 -2.52 -1.35
C CYS A 50 -1.26 -3.20 -0.15
N VAL A 51 -0.71 -2.97 1.04
CA VAL A 51 -1.28 -3.47 2.29
C VAL A 51 -1.80 -2.28 3.08
N ILE A 52 -3.08 -2.30 3.42
CA ILE A 52 -3.72 -1.25 4.20
C ILE A 52 -3.88 -1.73 5.63
N THR A 53 -3.26 -1.04 6.58
CA THR A 53 -3.27 -1.45 7.98
C THR A 53 -4.52 -0.98 8.73
N HIS A 54 -5.09 0.17 8.31
CA HIS A 54 -6.27 0.76 8.96
C HIS A 54 -7.26 1.22 7.90
N LYS A 55 -8.57 1.13 8.21
CA LYS A 55 -9.62 1.55 7.28
C LYS A 55 -9.80 3.07 7.20
N HIS A 56 -9.16 3.83 8.09
CA HIS A 56 -9.32 5.28 8.10
C HIS A 56 -8.68 5.91 6.85
N ARG A 57 -9.22 7.05 6.43
CA ARG A 57 -8.81 7.68 5.19
C ARG A 57 -7.33 8.03 5.14
N ASP A 58 -6.74 8.39 6.27
CA ASP A 58 -5.31 8.70 6.34
C ASP A 58 -4.40 7.49 6.05
N HIS A 59 -5.00 6.30 5.84
CA HIS A 59 -4.29 5.10 5.43
C HIS A 59 -4.82 4.55 4.12
N SER A 60 -6.00 4.97 3.66
CA SER A 60 -6.70 4.31 2.56
C SER A 60 -7.21 5.23 1.46
N GLU A 61 -6.81 6.48 1.42
CA GLU A 61 -7.36 7.46 0.48
C GLU A 61 -7.29 7.01 -0.97
N ALA A 62 -6.18 6.41 -1.39
CA ALA A 62 -5.95 6.05 -2.78
C ALA A 62 -6.33 4.60 -3.13
N VAL A 63 -7.02 3.89 -2.23
CA VAL A 63 -7.31 2.47 -2.44
C VAL A 63 -8.10 2.22 -3.73
N SER A 64 -9.17 2.97 -3.96
CA SER A 64 -9.96 2.75 -5.16
C SER A 64 -9.18 3.05 -6.44
N ASP A 65 -8.32 4.06 -6.41
CA ASP A 65 -7.47 4.36 -7.56
C ASP A 65 -6.51 3.20 -7.85
N LEU A 66 -5.90 2.64 -6.81
CA LEU A 66 -4.99 1.51 -6.97
C LEU A 66 -5.72 0.29 -7.53
N GLU A 67 -6.91 0.02 -7.02
CA GLU A 67 -7.72 -1.11 -7.52
C GLU A 67 -8.10 -0.92 -8.98
N GLU A 68 -8.45 0.29 -9.38
CA GLU A 68 -8.75 0.59 -10.77
C GLU A 68 -7.54 0.40 -11.69
N MET A 69 -6.36 0.59 -11.15
CA MET A 69 -5.11 0.38 -11.89
C MET A 69 -4.71 -1.09 -11.95
N GLY A 70 -5.49 -1.97 -11.33
CA GLY A 70 -5.18 -3.39 -11.31
C GLY A 70 -4.17 -3.79 -10.25
N ILE A 71 -3.87 -2.93 -9.30
CA ILE A 71 -2.94 -3.23 -8.22
C ILE A 71 -3.70 -3.90 -7.08
N PRO A 72 -3.30 -5.13 -6.67
CA PRO A 72 -3.98 -5.80 -5.56
C PRO A 72 -3.84 -5.00 -4.26
N VAL A 73 -4.95 -4.86 -3.54
CA VAL A 73 -4.97 -4.17 -2.26
C VAL A 73 -5.46 -5.15 -1.20
N TYR A 74 -4.65 -5.35 -0.17
CA TYR A 74 -4.94 -6.24 0.94
C TYR A 74 -5.45 -5.43 2.12
N LYS A 75 -6.66 -5.74 2.57
CA LYS A 75 -7.35 -5.03 3.65
C LYS A 75 -7.70 -6.01 4.76
N PRO A 76 -6.74 -6.42 5.57
CA PRO A 76 -6.97 -7.44 6.59
C PRO A 76 -8.07 -7.08 7.59
N TYR A 77 -8.31 -5.78 7.82
CA TYR A 77 -9.34 -5.33 8.75
C TYR A 77 -10.77 -5.57 8.25
N GLU A 78 -10.95 -5.83 6.95
CA GLU A 78 -12.29 -5.99 6.35
C GLU A 78 -12.76 -7.42 6.35
N ASP A 79 -11.88 -8.37 6.59
CA ASP A 79 -12.22 -9.76 6.32
C ASP A 79 -11.86 -10.69 7.47
N ASN A 80 -12.71 -10.66 8.47
CA ASN A 80 -12.53 -11.52 9.64
C ASN A 80 -12.67 -13.00 9.31
N SER A 81 -13.30 -13.32 8.18
CA SER A 81 -13.45 -14.71 7.77
C SER A 81 -12.12 -15.32 7.33
N TYR A 82 -11.13 -14.49 7.08
CA TYR A 82 -9.80 -14.93 6.68
C TYR A 82 -8.78 -14.89 7.80
N ILE A 83 -9.23 -14.99 9.02
CA ILE A 83 -8.30 -14.96 10.14
C ILE A 83 -7.21 -16.01 9.97
N GLY A 84 -7.57 -17.18 9.48
CA GLY A 84 -6.59 -18.22 9.17
C GLY A 84 -5.62 -17.79 8.09
N GLY A 85 -6.14 -17.14 7.05
CA GLY A 85 -5.31 -16.61 5.99
C GLY A 85 -4.38 -15.51 6.45
N TYR A 86 -4.83 -14.71 7.40
CA TYR A 86 -3.99 -13.67 7.97
C TYR A 86 -2.80 -14.24 8.72
N GLY A 87 -2.95 -15.43 9.24
CA GLY A 87 -1.83 -16.10 9.86
C GLY A 87 -0.69 -16.30 8.87
N GLU A 88 -1.04 -16.52 7.61
CA GLU A 88 -0.07 -16.67 6.55
C GLU A 88 0.44 -15.32 6.07
N PHE A 89 -0.34 -14.30 6.32
CA PHE A 89 -0.02 -12.95 5.93
C PHE A 89 0.88 -12.27 6.95
N LYS A 90 1.33 -13.00 7.92
CA LYS A 90 2.29 -12.49 8.87
C LYS A 90 3.57 -12.21 8.14
N ILE A 91 3.73 -10.95 7.88
CA ILE A 91 5.03 -10.42 7.53
C ILE A 91 5.76 -10.34 8.85
N VAL A 92 6.42 -11.36 9.18
CA VAL A 92 7.20 -11.35 10.39
C VAL A 92 8.60 -10.94 10.05
#